data_0880163e7f04f563ea966d9f1ad1bf0d
#
_entry.id   0880163e7f04f563ea966d9f1ad1bf0d
#
_cell.length_a   1.000
_cell.length_b   1.000
_cell.length_c   1.000
_cell.angle_alpha   90.00
_cell.angle_beta   90.00
_cell.angle_gamma   90.00
#
_symmetry.space_group_name_H-M   'P 1'
#
loop_
_entity.id
_entity.type
_entity.pdbx_description
1 polymer ?
#
loop_
_entity_poly.entity_id
_entity_poly.type
_entity_poly.pdbx_seq_one_letter_code
_entity_poly.pdbx_strand_id
1 'polypeptide(L)'
;HPLAVTFNGEDLVYAMNLVESKAFIAPTFHHKTNFEDQIFSVVERIPSLPINAIAVHDKTVDAKSATTLKEIFEKYEPYTGEAGSKSDEVVLILSTSGTTGRPKAVLITHNALLFSERAFSTGLGLTKDDVMFMPAPLNHATGFNHGLITPLLLGGRVVVAHHFNPEEA
;
A
#
# COMPACT_ATOMS: atom_id res chain seq x y z
N HIS A 1 2.70 4.00 -1.82
CA HIS A 1 1.46 4.34 -2.55
C HIS A 1 0.58 3.09 -2.65
N PRO A 2 -0.28 2.81 -1.68
CA PRO A 2 -1.24 1.71 -1.77
C PRO A 2 -2.30 2.01 -2.83
N LEU A 3 -2.54 1.05 -3.72
CA LEU A 3 -3.48 1.18 -4.83
C LEU A 3 -4.70 0.28 -4.61
N ALA A 4 -5.84 0.69 -5.14
CA ALA A 4 -7.06 -0.08 -5.05
C ALA A 4 -6.97 -1.34 -5.93
N VAL A 5 -7.39 -2.47 -5.38
CA VAL A 5 -7.48 -3.75 -6.13
C VAL A 5 -8.49 -3.70 -7.29
N THR A 6 -9.31 -2.66 -7.34
CA THR A 6 -10.27 -2.42 -8.42
C THR A 6 -9.68 -1.65 -9.60
N PHE A 7 -8.43 -1.19 -9.51
CA PHE A 7 -7.78 -0.52 -10.62
C PHE A 7 -7.54 -1.49 -11.77
N ASN A 8 -7.92 -1.08 -12.97
CA ASN A 8 -7.53 -1.77 -14.19
C ASN A 8 -6.08 -1.42 -14.59
N GLY A 9 -5.56 -2.06 -15.63
CA GLY A 9 -4.18 -1.83 -16.07
C GLY A 9 -3.88 -0.38 -16.46
N GLU A 10 -4.85 0.36 -17.01
CA GLU A 10 -4.67 1.78 -17.38
C GLU A 10 -4.61 2.70 -16.16
N ASP A 11 -5.48 2.45 -15.19
CA ASP A 11 -5.50 3.19 -13.92
C ASP A 11 -4.21 2.98 -13.12
N LEU A 12 -3.70 1.73 -13.11
CA LEU A 12 -2.42 1.40 -12.48
C LEU A 12 -1.27 2.14 -13.15
N VAL A 13 -1.16 2.08 -14.47
CA VAL A 13 -0.13 2.78 -15.23
C VAL A 13 -0.19 4.28 -14.99
N TYR A 14 -1.39 4.86 -15.02
CA TYR A 14 -1.58 6.28 -14.74
C TYR A 14 -1.12 6.65 -13.31
N ALA A 15 -1.56 5.90 -12.30
CA ALA A 15 -1.23 6.17 -10.92
C ALA A 15 0.27 6.03 -10.63
N MET A 16 0.92 5.04 -11.24
CA MET A 16 2.36 4.81 -11.09
C MET A 16 3.19 5.90 -11.78
N ASN A 17 2.80 6.34 -12.97
CA ASN A 17 3.45 7.45 -13.66
C ASN A 17 3.28 8.76 -12.91
N LEU A 18 2.10 9.03 -12.35
CA LEU A 18 1.79 10.25 -11.61
C LEU A 18 2.74 10.49 -10.43
N VAL A 19 3.20 9.42 -9.79
CA VAL A 19 4.07 9.48 -8.61
C VAL A 19 5.48 8.95 -8.87
N GLU A 20 5.84 8.70 -10.12
CA GLU A 20 7.15 8.19 -10.54
C GLU A 20 7.58 6.94 -9.76
N SER A 21 6.67 5.97 -9.63
CA SER A 21 6.91 4.74 -8.87
C SER A 21 8.16 4.00 -9.35
N LYS A 22 9.00 3.55 -8.41
CA LYS A 22 10.24 2.80 -8.69
C LYS A 22 10.08 1.29 -8.55
N ALA A 23 9.07 0.86 -7.83
CA ALA A 23 8.76 -0.55 -7.61
C ALA A 23 7.24 -0.77 -7.60
N PHE A 24 6.82 -1.95 -7.99
CA PHE A 24 5.44 -2.39 -7.94
C PHE A 24 5.35 -3.75 -7.24
N ILE A 25 4.51 -3.84 -6.23
CA ILE A 25 4.27 -5.08 -5.47
C ILE A 25 2.78 -5.40 -5.59
N ALA A 26 2.47 -6.58 -6.10
CA ALA A 26 1.09 -7.01 -6.30
C ALA A 26 0.92 -8.50 -6.01
N PRO A 27 -0.27 -8.95 -5.56
CA PRO A 27 -0.61 -10.36 -5.59
C PRO A 27 -0.85 -10.80 -7.04
N THR A 28 -0.58 -12.05 -7.38
CA THR A 28 -1.05 -12.63 -8.66
C THR A 28 -2.52 -12.96 -8.60
N PHE A 29 -3.00 -13.30 -7.41
CA PHE A 29 -4.37 -13.71 -7.20
C PHE A 29 -4.88 -13.21 -5.84
N HIS A 30 -6.04 -12.58 -5.83
CA HIS A 30 -6.70 -12.17 -4.60
C HIS A 30 -8.21 -12.41 -4.72
N HIS A 31 -8.78 -13.18 -3.78
CA HIS A 31 -10.15 -13.71 -3.89
C HIS A 31 -10.37 -14.50 -5.18
N LYS A 32 -11.23 -13.98 -6.07
CA LYS A 32 -11.55 -14.60 -7.38
C LYS A 32 -10.91 -13.84 -8.54
N THR A 33 -10.08 -12.83 -8.26
CA THR A 33 -9.47 -11.97 -9.28
C THR A 33 -8.03 -12.40 -9.53
N ASN A 34 -7.72 -12.67 -10.80
CA ASN A 34 -6.36 -12.81 -11.30
C ASN A 34 -5.84 -11.43 -11.71
N PHE A 35 -4.67 -11.06 -11.21
CA PHE A 35 -4.03 -9.77 -11.48
C PHE A 35 -2.90 -9.86 -12.51
N GLU A 36 -2.69 -11.01 -13.13
CA GLU A 36 -1.61 -11.19 -14.11
C GLU A 36 -1.72 -10.19 -15.27
N ASP A 37 -2.92 -9.99 -15.83
CA ASP A 37 -3.13 -9.05 -16.94
C ASP A 37 -2.81 -7.60 -16.54
N GLN A 38 -3.15 -7.20 -15.30
CA GLN A 38 -2.81 -5.89 -14.77
C GLN A 38 -1.30 -5.75 -14.59
N ILE A 39 -0.64 -6.78 -14.09
CA ILE A 39 0.83 -6.83 -13.96
C ILE A 39 1.50 -6.72 -15.31
N PHE A 40 1.05 -7.48 -16.31
CA PHE A 40 1.55 -7.39 -17.68
C PHE A 40 1.34 -6.00 -18.29
N SER A 41 0.17 -5.40 -18.09
CA SER A 41 -0.11 -4.04 -18.58
C SER A 41 0.86 -3.01 -17.99
N VAL A 42 1.22 -3.14 -16.72
CA VAL A 42 2.22 -2.28 -16.07
C VAL A 42 3.60 -2.52 -16.69
N VAL A 43 4.03 -3.77 -16.83
CA VAL A 43 5.33 -4.14 -17.39
C VAL A 43 5.51 -3.62 -18.81
N GLU A 44 4.52 -3.79 -19.66
CA GLU A 44 4.60 -3.43 -21.08
C GLU A 44 4.54 -1.91 -21.31
N ARG A 45 3.76 -1.20 -20.50
CA ARG A 45 3.48 0.24 -20.73
C ARG A 45 4.42 1.18 -20.01
N ILE A 46 5.30 0.67 -19.15
CA ILE A 46 6.26 1.52 -18.41
C ILE A 46 7.71 1.07 -18.68
N PRO A 47 8.15 0.98 -19.94
CA PRO A 47 9.53 0.57 -20.24
C PRO A 47 10.58 1.56 -19.73
N SER A 48 10.19 2.80 -19.44
CA SER A 48 11.06 3.87 -18.93
C SER A 48 11.09 3.98 -17.40
N LEU A 49 10.15 3.33 -16.71
CA LEU A 49 10.26 3.25 -15.26
C LEU A 49 11.33 2.21 -14.91
N PRO A 50 12.32 2.54 -14.12
CA PRO A 50 13.23 1.55 -13.56
C PRO A 50 12.49 0.74 -12.49
N ILE A 51 11.44 0.03 -12.90
CA ILE A 51 10.77 -0.96 -12.06
C ILE A 51 11.72 -2.16 -12.02
N ASN A 52 12.63 -2.14 -11.09
CA ASN A 52 13.58 -3.22 -10.89
C ASN A 52 12.97 -4.37 -10.08
N ALA A 53 11.75 -4.21 -9.58
CA ALA A 53 11.10 -5.24 -8.79
C ALA A 53 9.58 -5.19 -8.99
N ILE A 54 9.07 -6.13 -9.76
CA ILE A 54 7.69 -6.55 -9.64
C ILE A 54 7.71 -7.76 -8.72
N ALA A 55 7.36 -7.55 -7.47
CA ALA A 55 7.27 -8.62 -6.52
C ALA A 55 5.86 -9.19 -6.54
N VAL A 56 5.79 -10.49 -6.70
CA VAL A 56 4.55 -11.23 -6.69
C VAL A 56 4.53 -12.15 -5.49
N HIS A 57 3.39 -12.20 -4.80
CA HIS A 57 3.32 -12.91 -3.54
C HIS A 57 3.51 -14.43 -3.69
N ASP A 58 2.88 -15.08 -4.68
CA ASP A 58 2.70 -16.54 -4.64
C ASP A 58 3.20 -17.34 -5.84
N LYS A 59 3.43 -16.76 -7.00
CA LYS A 59 3.81 -17.49 -8.22
C LYS A 59 4.70 -16.65 -9.12
N THR A 60 5.63 -17.32 -9.79
CA THR A 60 6.32 -16.73 -10.94
C THR A 60 5.32 -16.32 -12.02
N VAL A 61 5.24 -15.04 -12.28
CA VAL A 61 4.61 -14.51 -13.48
C VAL A 61 5.68 -14.54 -14.57
N ASP A 62 5.36 -15.11 -15.73
CA ASP A 62 6.28 -15.18 -16.87
C ASP A 62 6.45 -13.80 -17.55
N ALA A 63 6.73 -12.80 -16.76
CA ALA A 63 7.08 -11.45 -17.20
C ALA A 63 8.57 -11.23 -16.95
N LYS A 64 9.30 -10.85 -17.98
CA LYS A 64 10.77 -10.70 -18.00
C LYS A 64 11.39 -9.83 -16.86
N SER A 65 10.58 -9.20 -16.05
CA SER A 65 11.02 -8.31 -14.96
C SER A 65 10.33 -8.62 -13.63
N ALA A 66 9.50 -9.67 -13.56
CA ALA A 66 8.82 -10.04 -12.33
C ALA A 66 9.66 -11.02 -11.52
N THR A 67 9.73 -10.80 -10.22
CA THR A 67 10.35 -11.71 -9.26
C THR A 67 9.38 -11.95 -8.11
N THR A 68 9.52 -13.04 -7.39
CA THR A 68 8.69 -13.30 -6.21
C THR A 68 9.29 -12.64 -4.98
N LEU A 69 8.45 -12.30 -4.00
CA LEU A 69 8.95 -11.84 -2.69
C LEU A 69 9.88 -12.88 -2.07
N LYS A 70 9.59 -14.16 -2.25
CA LYS A 70 10.44 -15.25 -1.77
C LYS A 70 11.84 -15.17 -2.37
N GLU A 71 11.96 -15.03 -3.70
CA GLU A 71 13.26 -14.89 -4.37
C GLU A 71 14.01 -13.63 -3.90
N ILE A 72 13.30 -12.53 -3.63
CA ILE A 72 13.92 -11.32 -3.09
C ILE A 72 14.52 -11.62 -1.71
N PHE A 73 13.76 -12.24 -0.81
CA PHE A 73 14.24 -12.56 0.54
C PHE A 73 15.38 -13.61 0.56
N GLU A 74 15.40 -14.52 -0.41
CA GLU A 74 16.48 -15.51 -0.54
C GLU A 74 17.76 -14.90 -1.15
N LYS A 75 17.61 -13.88 -2.00
CA LYS A 75 18.73 -13.31 -2.76
C LYS A 75 19.44 -12.17 -2.05
N TYR A 76 18.71 -11.38 -1.26
CA TYR A 76 19.21 -10.15 -0.67
C TYR A 76 19.28 -10.25 0.85
N GLU A 77 20.41 -9.81 1.42
CA GLU A 77 20.54 -9.65 2.86
C GLU A 77 19.65 -8.51 3.38
N PRO A 78 19.21 -8.58 4.64
CA PRO A 78 18.47 -7.47 5.26
C PRO A 78 19.25 -6.17 5.19
N TYR A 79 18.55 -5.09 4.88
CA TYR A 79 19.15 -3.75 4.89
C TYR A 79 19.58 -3.36 6.31
N THR A 80 20.87 -3.10 6.49
CA THR A 80 21.48 -2.72 7.79
C THR A 80 21.84 -1.23 7.88
N GLY A 81 21.53 -0.45 6.84
CA GLY A 81 21.78 0.99 6.83
C GLY A 81 20.82 1.76 7.73
N GLU A 82 21.19 2.99 8.08
CA GLU A 82 20.30 3.87 8.82
C GLU A 82 19.07 4.27 7.97
N ALA A 83 17.90 4.29 8.59
CA ALA A 83 16.71 4.88 7.99
C ALA A 83 16.87 6.40 7.97
N GLY A 84 17.30 6.93 6.82
CA GLY A 84 17.60 8.36 6.66
C GLY A 84 16.39 9.26 6.42
N SER A 85 15.16 8.80 6.73
CA SER A 85 13.95 9.58 6.47
C SER A 85 13.87 10.82 7.36
N LYS A 86 13.55 11.95 6.75
CA LYS A 86 13.31 13.22 7.46
C LYS A 86 11.82 13.40 7.73
N SER A 87 11.53 14.14 8.79
CA SER A 87 10.15 14.37 9.25
C SER A 87 9.23 15.04 8.21
N ASP A 88 9.79 15.85 7.32
CA ASP A 88 9.05 16.56 6.28
C ASP A 88 9.04 15.84 4.92
N GLU A 89 9.69 14.67 4.83
CA GLU A 89 9.63 13.84 3.63
C GLU A 89 8.28 13.14 3.50
N VAL A 90 7.87 12.92 2.25
CA VAL A 90 6.64 12.18 1.94
C VAL A 90 6.83 10.72 2.25
N VAL A 91 5.99 10.19 3.14
CA VAL A 91 6.00 8.77 3.54
C VAL A 91 4.85 7.98 2.90
N LEU A 92 3.78 8.66 2.56
CA LEU A 92 2.56 8.04 2.06
C LEU A 92 1.97 8.87 0.93
N ILE A 93 1.53 8.20 -0.11
CA ILE A 93 0.73 8.79 -1.18
C ILE A 93 -0.60 8.05 -1.23
N LEU A 94 -1.71 8.77 -1.13
CA LEU A 94 -3.04 8.20 -1.27
C LEU A 94 -3.74 8.75 -2.51
N SER A 95 -4.39 7.88 -3.25
CA SER A 95 -5.22 8.28 -4.38
C SER A 95 -6.63 8.66 -3.93
N THR A 96 -7.15 9.76 -4.45
CA THR A 96 -8.57 10.14 -4.28
C THR A 96 -9.34 9.85 -5.55
N SER A 97 -10.62 9.53 -5.42
CA SER A 97 -11.55 9.46 -6.55
C SER A 97 -11.82 10.89 -7.06
N GLY A 98 -10.97 11.38 -7.96
CA GLY A 98 -11.11 12.74 -8.49
C GLY A 98 -12.50 12.98 -9.11
N THR A 99 -13.14 14.11 -8.79
CA THR A 99 -14.41 14.57 -9.40
C THR A 99 -14.33 14.75 -10.91
N THR A 100 -13.11 14.77 -11.47
CA THR A 100 -12.80 14.94 -12.88
C THR A 100 -12.49 13.62 -13.62
N GLY A 101 -12.75 12.47 -13.01
CA GLY A 101 -12.63 11.15 -13.62
C GLY A 101 -11.25 10.48 -13.50
N ARG A 102 -10.19 11.20 -13.11
CA ARG A 102 -8.87 10.60 -12.86
C ARG A 102 -8.43 10.76 -11.41
N PRO A 103 -7.81 9.74 -10.80
CA PRO A 103 -7.29 9.82 -9.44
C PRO A 103 -6.29 10.98 -9.27
N LYS A 104 -6.35 11.65 -8.12
CA LYS A 104 -5.34 12.62 -7.68
C LYS A 104 -4.48 12.01 -6.59
N ALA A 105 -3.20 12.31 -6.59
CA ALA A 105 -2.26 11.88 -5.56
C ALA A 105 -2.22 12.91 -4.42
N VAL A 106 -2.48 12.47 -3.21
CA VAL A 106 -2.33 13.27 -1.99
C VAL A 106 -1.02 12.86 -1.32
N LEU A 107 -0.09 13.80 -1.20
CA LEU A 107 1.21 13.59 -0.58
C LEU A 107 1.10 13.84 0.92
N ILE A 108 1.50 12.87 1.73
CA ILE A 108 1.43 12.92 3.18
C ILE A 108 2.85 12.76 3.74
N THR A 109 3.32 13.73 4.51
CA THR A 109 4.63 13.69 5.17
C THR A 109 4.58 12.87 6.46
N HIS A 110 5.74 12.46 6.96
CA HIS A 110 5.84 11.79 8.27
C HIS A 110 5.20 12.63 9.39
N ASN A 111 5.50 13.93 9.43
CA ASN A 111 4.92 14.83 10.43
C ASN A 111 3.40 14.89 10.36
N ALA A 112 2.83 15.05 9.16
CA ALA A 112 1.38 15.13 8.97
C ALA A 112 0.70 13.83 9.41
N LEU A 113 1.26 12.68 9.00
CA LEU A 113 0.74 11.36 9.34
C LEU A 113 0.76 11.12 10.86
N LEU A 114 1.92 11.32 11.49
CA LEU A 114 2.07 11.08 12.92
C LEU A 114 1.28 12.07 13.78
N PHE A 115 1.16 13.33 13.34
CA PHE A 115 0.32 14.31 14.03
C PHE A 115 -1.16 13.90 14.01
N SER A 116 -1.66 13.51 12.84
CA SER A 116 -3.04 13.03 12.68
C SER A 116 -3.33 11.84 13.61
N GLU A 117 -2.47 10.83 13.58
CA GLU A 117 -2.72 9.60 14.34
C GLU A 117 -2.54 9.77 15.85
N ARG A 118 -1.67 10.65 16.28
CA ARG A 118 -1.58 11.05 17.71
C ARG A 118 -2.82 11.80 18.16
N ALA A 119 -3.31 12.75 17.35
CA ALA A 119 -4.53 13.48 17.67
C ALA A 119 -5.74 12.53 17.73
N PHE A 120 -5.86 11.62 16.78
CA PHE A 120 -6.90 10.59 16.73
C PHE A 120 -6.86 9.69 17.98
N SER A 121 -5.71 9.10 18.28
CA SER A 121 -5.55 8.19 19.41
C SER A 121 -5.78 8.88 20.75
N THR A 122 -5.26 10.10 20.92
CA THR A 122 -5.48 10.89 22.13
C THR A 122 -6.95 11.29 22.29
N GLY A 123 -7.59 11.74 21.22
CA GLY A 123 -9.00 12.15 21.23
C GLY A 123 -9.97 11.03 21.61
N LEU A 124 -9.61 9.79 21.27
CA LEU A 124 -10.40 8.59 21.62
C LEU A 124 -9.91 7.88 22.90
N GLY A 125 -8.82 8.34 23.52
CA GLY A 125 -8.22 7.71 24.69
C GLY A 125 -7.65 6.32 24.42
N LEU A 126 -7.20 6.06 23.17
CA LEU A 126 -6.66 4.75 22.78
C LEU A 126 -5.29 4.50 23.42
N THR A 127 -5.04 3.24 23.78
CA THR A 127 -3.83 2.76 24.43
C THR A 127 -3.29 1.50 23.75
N LYS A 128 -2.14 1.02 24.16
CA LYS A 128 -1.55 -0.26 23.71
C LYS A 128 -2.43 -1.49 24.04
N ASP A 129 -3.31 -1.37 25.01
CA ASP A 129 -4.15 -2.48 25.50
C ASP A 129 -5.42 -2.64 24.65
N ASP A 130 -5.72 -1.65 23.82
CA ASP A 130 -6.87 -1.70 22.91
C ASP A 130 -6.61 -2.58 21.68
N VAL A 131 -7.70 -3.12 21.15
CA VAL A 131 -7.71 -3.88 19.90
C VAL A 131 -8.56 -3.13 18.90
N MET A 132 -7.94 -2.63 17.85
CA MET A 132 -8.65 -1.94 16.79
C MET A 132 -9.23 -2.92 15.77
N PHE A 133 -10.53 -2.89 15.55
CA PHE A 133 -11.15 -3.60 14.43
C PHE A 133 -11.18 -2.69 13.20
N MET A 134 -10.56 -3.13 12.10
CA MET A 134 -10.46 -2.34 10.87
C MET A 134 -11.15 -3.02 9.69
N PRO A 135 -12.39 -2.62 9.40
CA PRO A 135 -13.14 -3.12 8.23
C PRO A 135 -12.81 -2.36 6.94
N ALA A 136 -12.21 -1.16 7.04
CA ALA A 136 -11.88 -0.35 5.87
C ALA A 136 -10.66 -0.90 5.14
N PRO A 137 -10.64 -0.83 3.78
CA PRO A 137 -9.49 -1.26 2.98
C PRO A 137 -8.23 -0.45 3.31
N LEU A 138 -7.07 -1.13 3.37
CA LEU A 138 -5.79 -0.49 3.69
C LEU A 138 -5.26 0.45 2.59
N ASN A 139 -5.83 0.47 1.41
CA ASN A 139 -5.54 1.45 0.36
C ASN A 139 -6.34 2.77 0.50
N HIS A 140 -7.21 2.86 1.48
CA HIS A 140 -7.96 4.07 1.84
C HIS A 140 -7.37 4.71 3.10
N ALA A 141 -7.49 6.04 3.24
CA ALA A 141 -6.92 6.79 4.37
C ALA A 141 -7.34 6.20 5.73
N THR A 142 -8.61 5.90 5.93
CA THR A 142 -9.13 5.31 7.17
C THR A 142 -8.43 3.98 7.50
N GLY A 143 -8.38 3.06 6.53
CA GLY A 143 -7.76 1.74 6.73
C GLY A 143 -6.27 1.85 6.96
N PHE A 144 -5.56 2.65 6.15
CA PHE A 144 -4.12 2.81 6.29
C PHE A 144 -3.75 3.49 7.61
N ASN A 145 -4.31 4.66 7.87
CA ASN A 145 -3.95 5.45 9.02
C ASN A 145 -4.37 4.76 10.32
N HIS A 146 -5.66 4.49 10.48
CA HIS A 146 -6.18 3.96 11.75
C HIS A 146 -5.99 2.44 11.87
N GLY A 147 -5.97 1.69 10.76
CA GLY A 147 -5.78 0.24 10.77
C GLY A 147 -4.32 -0.22 10.80
N LEU A 148 -3.39 0.62 10.37
CA LEU A 148 -1.97 0.26 10.33
C LEU A 148 -1.13 1.18 11.23
N ILE A 149 -1.20 2.49 11.02
CA ILE A 149 -0.30 3.44 11.68
C ILE A 149 -0.66 3.63 13.16
N THR A 150 -1.93 3.80 13.51
CA THR A 150 -2.34 3.97 14.92
C THR A 150 -1.92 2.79 15.80
N PRO A 151 -2.21 1.52 15.46
CA PRO A 151 -1.76 0.38 16.26
C PRO A 151 -0.23 0.31 16.38
N LEU A 152 0.50 0.57 15.30
CA LEU A 152 1.96 0.62 15.34
C LEU A 152 2.47 1.73 16.26
N LEU A 153 1.88 2.92 16.22
CA LEU A 153 2.25 4.06 17.04
C LEU A 153 2.03 3.81 18.54
N LEU A 154 0.97 3.10 18.88
CA LEU A 154 0.60 2.78 20.25
C LEU A 154 1.28 1.53 20.80
N GLY A 155 1.83 0.66 19.94
CA GLY A 155 2.22 -0.70 20.29
C GLY A 155 1.02 -1.59 20.61
N GLY A 156 -0.13 -1.27 20.00
CA GLY A 156 -1.40 -1.96 20.16
C GLY A 156 -1.60 -3.11 19.16
N ARG A 157 -2.84 -3.55 19.05
CA ARG A 157 -3.24 -4.66 18.17
C ARG A 157 -4.30 -4.19 17.18
N VAL A 158 -4.31 -4.84 16.01
CA VAL A 158 -5.35 -4.63 15.00
C VAL A 158 -5.88 -5.97 14.50
N VAL A 159 -7.18 -6.02 14.26
CA VAL A 159 -7.87 -7.09 13.52
C VAL A 159 -8.35 -6.49 12.21
N VAL A 160 -7.72 -6.89 11.11
CA VAL A 160 -8.10 -6.44 9.77
C VAL A 160 -9.15 -7.39 9.22
N ALA A 161 -10.31 -6.85 8.85
CA ALA A 161 -11.33 -7.66 8.18
C ALA A 161 -10.90 -7.91 6.72
N HIS A 162 -10.80 -9.18 6.35
CA HIS A 162 -10.50 -9.56 4.98
C HIS A 162 -11.64 -9.20 4.03
N HIS A 163 -12.87 -9.33 4.52
CA HIS A 163 -14.09 -8.91 3.86
C HIS A 163 -15.05 -8.38 4.92
N PHE A 164 -15.56 -7.16 4.71
CA PHE A 164 -16.51 -6.59 5.67
C PHE A 164 -17.90 -7.18 5.44
N ASN A 165 -18.37 -7.94 6.41
CA ASN A 165 -19.75 -8.41 6.49
C ASN A 165 -20.36 -7.84 7.79
N PRO A 166 -21.36 -6.95 7.72
CA PRO A 166 -21.98 -6.36 8.92
C PRO A 166 -22.62 -7.38 9.86
N GLU A 167 -22.99 -8.59 9.35
CA GLU A 167 -23.60 -9.65 10.14
C GLU A 167 -22.57 -10.47 10.93
N GLU A 168 -21.28 -10.37 10.58
CA GLU A 168 -20.17 -11.10 11.19
C GLU A 168 -19.25 -10.20 12.04
N ALA A 169 -19.52 -8.87 12.07
CA ALA A 169 -18.68 -7.88 12.71
C ALA A 169 -18.97 -7.65 14.19
#